data_87df23dc43afd6c609403a295d258d99
#
_entry.id   87df23dc43afd6c609403a295d258d99
#
_cell.length_a   1.000
_cell.length_b   1.000
_cell.length_c   1.000
_cell.angle_alpha   90.00
_cell.angle_beta   90.00
_cell.angle_gamma   90.00
#
_symmetry.space_group_name_H-M   'P 1'
#
loop_
_entity.id
_entity.type
_entity.pdbx_description
1 polymer ?
#
loop_
_entity_poly.entity_id
_entity_poly.type
_entity_poly.pdbx_seq_one_letter_code
_entity_poly.pdbx_strand_id
1 'polypeptide(L)'
;VTTHQALCRYERQRTASERWSVLRPLGHAEFAATPRSAATVRTWARHLLHTRIPDTALDDVVLLLSEVVTNSIVHSDSGHTPTGSVTVCLGLGGNLVHAEVIDDGSATSLPFIRATDLDSDGGRGLLLVEAMATAWGTHHDPEAGTAVWFRLPAHETNSPDEAGNADTPGSSSN
;
A
#
# COMPACT_ATOMS: atom_id res chain seq x y z
N VAL A 1 18.72 -13.93 -1.64
CA VAL A 1 18.73 -12.89 -0.59
C VAL A 1 18.16 -13.51 0.67
N THR A 2 18.90 -13.41 1.76
CA THR A 2 18.58 -14.13 2.99
C THR A 2 17.51 -13.37 3.76
N THR A 3 16.58 -14.07 4.40
CA THR A 3 15.57 -13.52 5.33
C THR A 3 16.16 -12.48 6.31
N HIS A 4 17.44 -12.61 6.64
CA HIS A 4 18.15 -11.69 7.49
C HIS A 4 18.35 -10.28 6.86
N GLN A 5 18.63 -10.19 5.58
CA GLN A 5 18.80 -8.89 4.89
C GLN A 5 17.46 -8.15 4.76
N ALA A 6 16.37 -8.88 4.46
CA ALA A 6 15.03 -8.30 4.45
C ALA A 6 14.63 -7.77 5.82
N LEU A 7 14.91 -8.53 6.89
CA LEU A 7 14.63 -8.11 8.26
C LEU A 7 15.42 -6.84 8.63
N CYS A 8 16.72 -6.78 8.30
CA CYS A 8 17.54 -5.60 8.55
C CYS A 8 17.05 -4.38 7.78
N ARG A 9 16.62 -4.55 6.52
CA ARG A 9 16.04 -3.49 5.70
C ARG A 9 14.73 -2.98 6.31
N TYR A 10 13.82 -3.89 6.65
CA TYR A 10 12.56 -3.57 7.30
C TYR A 10 12.77 -2.83 8.63
N GLU A 11 13.65 -3.31 9.49
CA GLU A 11 13.91 -2.69 10.78
C GLU A 11 14.51 -1.30 10.64
N ARG A 12 15.40 -1.08 9.68
CA ARG A 12 16.00 0.22 9.38
C ARG A 12 14.95 1.24 8.93
N GLN A 13 14.10 0.86 7.97
CA GLN A 13 13.00 1.71 7.51
C GLN A 13 11.98 1.96 8.64
N ARG A 14 11.71 0.96 9.45
CA ARG A 14 10.80 1.08 10.60
C ARG A 14 11.32 2.06 11.65
N THR A 15 12.60 2.01 12.01
CA THR A 15 13.20 2.92 12.99
C THR A 15 13.32 4.34 12.46
N ALA A 16 13.57 4.51 11.16
CA ALA A 16 13.60 5.82 10.52
C ALA A 16 12.20 6.44 10.35
N SER A 17 11.14 5.65 10.52
CA SER A 17 9.76 6.06 10.28
C SER A 17 8.95 6.12 11.57
N GLU A 18 8.57 7.32 11.99
CA GLU A 18 7.58 7.54 13.07
C GLU A 18 6.21 6.92 12.76
N ARG A 19 5.97 6.53 11.50
CA ARG A 19 4.71 5.92 11.03
C ARG A 19 4.34 4.64 11.79
N TRP A 20 5.35 3.89 12.25
CA TRP A 20 5.15 2.62 12.96
C TRP A 20 4.97 2.76 14.47
N SER A 21 5.16 3.94 15.05
CA SER A 21 5.09 4.15 16.50
C SER A 21 3.70 3.85 17.11
N VAL A 22 2.63 4.06 16.31
CA VAL A 22 1.23 3.86 16.74
C VAL A 22 0.55 2.70 16.01
N LEU A 23 1.29 1.95 15.18
CA LEU A 23 0.78 0.85 14.39
C LEU A 23 1.17 -0.48 15.02
N ARG A 24 0.26 -1.44 15.02
CA ARG A 24 0.56 -2.84 15.32
C ARG A 24 1.00 -3.54 14.04
N PRO A 25 2.26 -3.96 13.92
CA PRO A 25 2.71 -4.75 12.78
C PRO A 25 1.91 -6.06 12.69
N LEU A 26 1.44 -6.40 11.50
CA LEU A 26 0.79 -7.68 11.20
C LEU A 26 1.78 -8.69 10.63
N GLY A 27 2.69 -8.22 9.79
CA GLY A 27 3.71 -9.04 9.17
C GLY A 27 4.52 -8.28 8.15
N HIS A 28 5.64 -8.87 7.79
CA HIS A 28 6.45 -8.47 6.65
C HIS A 28 6.93 -9.72 5.91
N ALA A 29 7.14 -9.59 4.60
CA ALA A 29 7.67 -10.66 3.76
C ALA A 29 8.50 -10.08 2.61
N GLU A 30 9.51 -10.84 2.20
CA GLU A 30 10.34 -10.55 1.04
C GLU A 30 9.91 -11.40 -0.14
N PHE A 31 9.80 -10.78 -1.31
CA PHE A 31 9.41 -11.41 -2.57
C PHE A 31 10.47 -11.12 -3.62
N ALA A 32 10.80 -12.10 -4.45
CA ALA A 32 11.66 -11.87 -5.62
C ALA A 32 11.05 -10.78 -6.51
N ALA A 33 11.86 -9.88 -7.05
CA ALA A 33 11.37 -8.78 -7.89
C ALA A 33 11.07 -9.28 -9.32
N THR A 34 9.99 -10.04 -9.46
CA THR A 34 9.53 -10.61 -10.74
C THR A 34 8.07 -10.22 -11.00
N PRO A 35 7.60 -10.19 -12.27
CA PRO A 35 6.21 -9.87 -12.59
C PRO A 35 5.18 -10.75 -11.89
N ARG A 36 5.54 -11.98 -11.53
CA ARG A 36 4.64 -12.92 -10.81
C ARG A 36 4.46 -12.55 -9.33
N SER A 37 5.36 -11.78 -8.78
CA SER A 37 5.38 -11.49 -7.34
C SER A 37 4.20 -10.64 -6.89
N ALA A 38 3.66 -9.78 -7.75
CA ALA A 38 2.42 -9.06 -7.45
C ALA A 38 1.26 -10.01 -7.09
N ALA A 39 1.12 -11.15 -7.80
CA ALA A 39 0.09 -12.15 -7.48
C ALA A 39 0.35 -12.84 -6.13
N THR A 40 1.61 -13.15 -5.83
CA THR A 40 2.01 -13.76 -4.55
C THR A 40 1.78 -12.81 -3.39
N VAL A 41 2.11 -11.52 -3.56
CA VAL A 41 1.85 -10.46 -2.57
C VAL A 41 0.35 -10.34 -2.30
N ARG A 42 -0.51 -10.35 -3.33
CA ARG A 42 -1.98 -10.32 -3.14
C ARG A 42 -2.46 -11.46 -2.26
N THR A 43 -2.00 -12.69 -2.55
CA THR A 43 -2.38 -13.87 -1.77
C THR A 43 -1.92 -13.76 -0.32
N TRP A 44 -0.70 -13.32 -0.10
CA TRP A 44 -0.14 -13.11 1.23
C TRP A 44 -0.89 -12.02 2.01
N ALA A 45 -1.16 -10.88 1.39
CA ALA A 45 -1.90 -9.78 2.02
C ALA A 45 -3.33 -10.19 2.40
N ARG A 46 -4.04 -10.91 1.49
CA ARG A 46 -5.37 -11.47 1.79
C ARG A 46 -5.32 -12.40 2.98
N HIS A 47 -4.36 -13.29 3.05
CA HIS A 47 -4.20 -14.21 4.18
C HIS A 47 -4.02 -13.48 5.51
N LEU A 48 -3.25 -12.39 5.54
CA LEU A 48 -3.05 -11.62 6.75
C LEU A 48 -4.26 -10.77 7.17
N LEU A 49 -5.04 -10.28 6.21
CA LEU A 49 -6.05 -9.25 6.47
C LEU A 49 -7.49 -9.76 6.50
N HIS A 50 -7.85 -10.90 5.84
CA HIS A 50 -9.22 -11.36 5.60
C HIS A 50 -10.10 -11.50 6.86
N THR A 51 -9.52 -11.69 8.04
CA THR A 51 -10.27 -11.77 9.31
C THR A 51 -10.18 -10.48 10.14
N ARG A 52 -9.58 -9.42 9.61
CA ARG A 52 -9.22 -8.22 10.36
C ARG A 52 -9.87 -6.94 9.83
N ILE A 53 -10.26 -6.97 8.57
CA ILE A 53 -10.90 -5.83 7.88
C ILE A 53 -12.02 -6.35 6.97
N PRO A 54 -13.02 -5.52 6.61
CA PRO A 54 -14.06 -5.88 5.64
C PRO A 54 -13.47 -6.20 4.25
N ASP A 55 -14.21 -7.01 3.47
CA ASP A 55 -13.77 -7.44 2.14
C ASP A 55 -13.58 -6.26 1.17
N THR A 56 -14.42 -5.22 1.27
CA THR A 56 -14.29 -3.99 0.47
C THR A 56 -12.96 -3.29 0.73
N ALA A 57 -12.61 -3.07 2.00
CA ALA A 57 -11.34 -2.48 2.38
C ALA A 57 -10.16 -3.39 2.01
N LEU A 58 -10.34 -4.71 2.09
CA LEU A 58 -9.33 -5.69 1.68
C LEU A 58 -9.04 -5.61 0.18
N ASP A 59 -10.06 -5.48 -0.65
CA ASP A 59 -9.91 -5.36 -2.10
C ASP A 59 -9.16 -4.07 -2.48
N ASP A 60 -9.46 -2.95 -1.84
CA ASP A 60 -8.76 -1.68 -2.03
C ASP A 60 -7.28 -1.78 -1.63
N VAL A 61 -6.97 -2.37 -0.46
CA VAL A 61 -5.59 -2.59 -0.02
C VAL A 61 -4.83 -3.45 -1.01
N VAL A 62 -5.44 -4.54 -1.47
CA VAL A 62 -4.81 -5.49 -2.40
C VAL A 62 -4.60 -4.86 -3.77
N LEU A 63 -5.52 -4.01 -4.24
CA LEU A 63 -5.38 -3.24 -5.47
C LEU A 63 -4.16 -2.32 -5.37
N LEU A 64 -4.14 -1.41 -4.40
CA LEU A 64 -3.05 -0.44 -4.26
C LEU A 64 -1.70 -1.12 -4.03
N LEU A 65 -1.68 -2.19 -3.23
CA LEU A 65 -0.47 -2.95 -2.98
C LEU A 65 0.08 -3.60 -4.27
N SER A 66 -0.81 -4.09 -5.15
CA SER A 66 -0.42 -4.65 -6.44
C SER A 66 0.22 -3.60 -7.34
N GLU A 67 -0.32 -2.39 -7.37
CA GLU A 67 0.21 -1.28 -8.15
C GLU A 67 1.59 -0.84 -7.65
N VAL A 68 1.72 -0.65 -6.32
CA VAL A 68 3.00 -0.22 -5.73
C VAL A 68 4.08 -1.27 -5.92
N VAL A 69 3.77 -2.56 -5.74
CA VAL A 69 4.72 -3.67 -5.98
C VAL A 69 5.12 -3.75 -7.44
N THR A 70 4.16 -3.58 -8.37
CA THR A 70 4.47 -3.57 -9.81
C THR A 70 5.39 -2.41 -10.16
N ASN A 71 5.12 -1.22 -9.62
CA ASN A 71 5.98 -0.05 -9.82
C ASN A 71 7.39 -0.27 -9.29
N SER A 72 7.52 -0.84 -8.09
CA SER A 72 8.83 -1.19 -7.51
C SER A 72 9.60 -2.18 -8.38
N ILE A 73 8.92 -3.18 -8.97
CA ILE A 73 9.57 -4.15 -9.87
C ILE A 73 9.99 -3.51 -11.19
N VAL A 74 9.17 -2.63 -11.75
CA VAL A 74 9.42 -2.05 -13.08
C VAL A 74 10.44 -0.91 -13.03
N HIS A 75 10.44 -0.11 -11.96
CA HIS A 75 11.14 1.18 -11.92
C HIS A 75 12.31 1.22 -10.94
N SER A 76 12.53 0.19 -10.10
CA SER A 76 13.69 0.11 -9.22
C SER A 76 14.76 -0.85 -9.74
N ASP A 77 15.94 -0.78 -9.16
CA ASP A 77 17.04 -1.69 -9.47
C ASP A 77 16.71 -3.14 -9.06
N SER A 78 15.76 -3.34 -8.13
CA SER A 78 15.29 -4.67 -7.72
C SER A 78 14.81 -5.52 -8.89
N GLY A 79 14.04 -4.94 -9.83
CA GLY A 79 13.53 -5.68 -10.99
C GLY A 79 14.58 -5.94 -12.08
N HIS A 80 15.74 -5.28 -12.00
CA HIS A 80 16.80 -5.35 -13.00
C HIS A 80 17.99 -6.23 -12.57
N THR A 81 17.94 -6.78 -11.36
CA THR A 81 19.00 -7.66 -10.83
C THR A 81 18.47 -9.08 -10.62
N PRO A 82 19.26 -10.15 -10.91
CA PRO A 82 18.81 -11.54 -10.75
C PRO A 82 18.42 -11.91 -9.32
N THR A 83 18.96 -11.20 -8.33
CA THR A 83 18.70 -11.40 -6.90
C THR A 83 17.86 -10.29 -6.30
N GLY A 84 17.29 -9.40 -7.12
CA GLY A 84 16.49 -8.29 -6.65
C GLY A 84 15.22 -8.75 -5.94
N SER A 85 14.83 -7.99 -4.94
CA SER A 85 13.67 -8.31 -4.12
C SER A 85 12.90 -7.06 -3.72
N VAL A 86 11.63 -7.26 -3.38
CA VAL A 86 10.79 -6.24 -2.74
C VAL A 86 10.34 -6.77 -1.38
N THR A 87 10.39 -5.92 -0.35
CA THR A 87 9.88 -6.23 0.98
C THR A 87 8.57 -5.52 1.19
N VAL A 88 7.54 -6.27 1.59
CA VAL A 88 6.21 -5.73 1.88
C VAL A 88 5.94 -5.82 3.37
N CYS A 89 5.48 -4.73 3.97
CA CYS A 89 5.13 -4.63 5.37
C CYS A 89 3.67 -4.22 5.50
N LEU A 90 2.93 -4.87 6.41
CA LEU A 90 1.53 -4.55 6.73
C LEU A 90 1.37 -4.32 8.23
N GLY A 91 0.55 -3.34 8.58
CA GLY A 91 0.18 -3.02 9.96
C GLY A 91 -1.22 -2.46 10.07
N LEU A 92 -1.77 -2.50 11.29
CA LEU A 92 -3.07 -1.94 11.65
C LEU A 92 -2.93 -1.00 12.83
N GLY A 93 -3.67 0.11 12.81
CA GLY A 93 -3.77 1.01 13.95
C GLY A 93 -4.68 2.20 13.66
N GLY A 94 -5.41 2.68 14.68
CA GLY A 94 -6.30 3.81 14.53
C GLY A 94 -7.37 3.65 13.46
N ASN A 95 -7.88 2.43 13.25
CA ASN A 95 -8.83 2.09 12.20
C ASN A 95 -8.29 2.27 10.75
N LEU A 96 -6.98 2.16 10.59
CA LEU A 96 -6.28 2.24 9.30
C LEU A 96 -5.46 0.99 9.05
N VAL A 97 -5.41 0.55 7.80
CA VAL A 97 -4.37 -0.32 7.28
C VAL A 97 -3.20 0.55 6.82
N HIS A 98 -2.02 0.17 7.23
CA HIS A 98 -0.77 0.73 6.71
C HIS A 98 -0.05 -0.34 5.90
N ALA A 99 0.29 -0.01 4.68
CA ALA A 99 1.11 -0.84 3.80
C ALA A 99 2.37 -0.08 3.40
N GLU A 100 3.48 -0.78 3.32
CA GLU A 100 4.77 -0.24 2.90
C GLU A 100 5.49 -1.25 2.01
N VAL A 101 5.98 -0.81 0.87
CA VAL A 101 6.76 -1.60 -0.09
C VAL A 101 8.14 -0.98 -0.18
N ILE A 102 9.17 -1.79 0.07
CA ILE A 102 10.58 -1.38 0.11
C ILE A 102 11.30 -2.12 -1.00
N ASP A 103 12.02 -1.39 -1.84
CA ASP A 103 12.84 -1.90 -2.93
C ASP A 103 14.28 -1.37 -2.84
N ASP A 104 15.16 -1.79 -3.75
CA ASP A 104 16.56 -1.37 -3.78
C ASP A 104 16.76 0.09 -4.23
N GLY A 105 15.65 0.79 -4.55
CA GLY A 105 15.69 2.14 -5.10
C GLY A 105 16.11 2.16 -6.57
N SER A 106 16.37 3.35 -7.07
CA SER A 106 16.93 3.57 -8.40
C SER A 106 17.90 4.74 -8.34
N ALA A 107 19.04 4.57 -8.98
CA ALA A 107 20.03 5.65 -9.10
C ALA A 107 19.53 6.84 -9.96
N THR A 108 18.48 6.63 -10.75
CA THR A 108 18.03 7.60 -11.76
C THR A 108 16.64 8.18 -11.49
N SER A 109 15.83 7.55 -10.63
CA SER A 109 14.46 8.03 -10.37
C SER A 109 13.98 7.74 -8.95
N LEU A 110 13.31 8.72 -8.34
CA LEU A 110 12.50 8.52 -7.14
C LEU A 110 11.04 8.29 -7.56
N PRO A 111 10.24 7.53 -6.79
CA PRO A 111 8.81 7.41 -7.03
C PRO A 111 8.16 8.79 -6.93
N PHE A 112 7.54 9.27 -8.01
CA PHE A 112 6.76 10.50 -8.02
C PHE A 112 5.68 10.45 -9.10
N ILE A 113 4.60 11.20 -8.88
CA ILE A 113 3.54 11.35 -9.87
C ILE A 113 3.96 12.41 -10.88
N ARG A 114 4.03 12.06 -12.16
CA ARG A 114 4.20 13.01 -13.25
C ARG A 114 2.84 13.40 -13.81
N ALA A 115 2.64 14.68 -14.07
CA ALA A 115 1.42 15.16 -14.73
C ALA A 115 1.21 14.55 -16.14
N THR A 116 2.28 14.01 -16.75
CA THR A 116 2.26 13.37 -18.08
C THR A 116 1.93 11.88 -18.03
N ASP A 117 1.80 11.27 -16.85
CA ASP A 117 1.59 9.82 -16.71
C ASP A 117 0.14 9.39 -16.96
N LEU A 118 -0.77 10.36 -17.27
CA LEU A 118 -2.17 10.09 -17.60
C LEU A 118 -2.32 9.27 -18.88
N ASP A 119 -1.37 9.37 -19.82
CA ASP A 119 -1.41 8.71 -21.13
C ASP A 119 -0.48 7.48 -21.24
N SER A 120 0.31 7.16 -20.20
CA SER A 120 1.21 6.01 -20.20
C SER A 120 0.64 4.85 -19.38
N ASP A 121 0.73 3.63 -19.91
CA ASP A 121 0.27 2.41 -19.20
C ASP A 121 1.02 2.14 -17.90
N GLY A 122 2.13 2.84 -17.63
CA GLY A 122 2.97 2.66 -16.45
C GLY A 122 2.77 3.66 -15.30
N GLY A 123 1.99 4.75 -15.50
CA GLY A 123 1.86 5.85 -14.52
C GLY A 123 0.63 5.80 -13.61
N ARG A 124 -0.29 4.88 -13.85
CA ARG A 124 -1.61 4.88 -13.19
C ARG A 124 -1.58 4.42 -11.73
N GLY A 125 -0.58 3.62 -11.34
CA GLY A 125 -0.53 3.02 -10.02
C GLY A 125 -0.42 4.04 -8.88
N LEU A 126 0.48 5.01 -8.97
CA LEU A 126 0.60 6.07 -7.97
C LEU A 126 -0.58 7.06 -8.01
N LEU A 127 -1.23 7.26 -9.17
CA LEU A 127 -2.47 8.04 -9.26
C LEU A 127 -3.62 7.35 -8.51
N LEU A 128 -3.72 6.03 -8.56
CA LEU A 128 -4.68 5.27 -7.75
C LEU A 128 -4.37 5.41 -6.26
N VAL A 129 -3.09 5.34 -5.87
CA VAL A 129 -2.68 5.57 -4.47
C VAL A 129 -3.09 6.98 -4.02
N GLU A 130 -2.81 8.01 -4.82
CA GLU A 130 -3.20 9.40 -4.53
C GLU A 130 -4.72 9.56 -4.39
N ALA A 131 -5.50 8.90 -5.26
CA ALA A 131 -6.96 9.03 -5.29
C ALA A 131 -7.65 8.28 -4.12
N MET A 132 -7.10 7.15 -3.69
CA MET A 132 -7.77 6.25 -2.74
C MET A 132 -7.19 6.30 -1.32
N ALA A 133 -5.90 6.59 -1.18
CA ALA A 133 -5.25 6.58 0.12
C ALA A 133 -5.61 7.81 0.96
N THR A 134 -5.84 7.61 2.26
CA THR A 134 -6.00 8.73 3.21
C THR A 134 -4.69 9.47 3.45
N ALA A 135 -3.58 8.80 3.27
CA ALA A 135 -2.24 9.35 3.29
C ALA A 135 -1.29 8.39 2.58
N TRP A 136 -0.31 8.91 1.90
CA TRP A 136 0.77 8.14 1.30
C TRP A 136 2.05 8.96 1.23
N GLY A 137 3.16 8.33 0.90
CA GLY A 137 4.41 9.01 0.70
C GLY A 137 5.54 8.06 0.37
N THR A 138 6.72 8.64 0.17
CA THR A 138 7.95 7.92 -0.11
C THR A 138 9.00 8.22 0.94
N HIS A 139 9.89 7.27 1.16
CA HIS A 139 11.07 7.45 1.98
C HIS A 139 12.26 6.79 1.28
N HIS A 140 13.38 7.50 1.25
CA HIS A 140 14.61 6.98 0.66
C HIS A 140 15.71 6.91 1.71
N ASP A 141 16.33 5.76 1.81
CA ASP A 141 17.52 5.51 2.63
C ASP A 141 18.61 4.92 1.71
N PRO A 142 19.80 5.55 1.63
CA PRO A 142 20.86 5.12 0.71
C PRO A 142 21.32 3.67 0.93
N GLU A 143 21.16 3.13 2.13
CA GLU A 143 21.58 1.75 2.47
C GLU A 143 20.41 0.75 2.44
N ALA A 144 19.17 1.21 2.73
CA ALA A 144 17.99 0.34 2.81
C ALA A 144 17.12 0.38 1.55
N GLY A 145 17.35 1.32 0.63
CA GLY A 145 16.59 1.49 -0.61
C GLY A 145 15.46 2.50 -0.49
N THR A 146 14.44 2.37 -1.34
CA THR A 146 13.28 3.26 -1.37
C THR A 146 12.05 2.55 -0.84
N ALA A 147 11.29 3.23 -0.02
CA ALA A 147 9.99 2.76 0.47
C ALA A 147 8.88 3.65 -0.09
N VAL A 148 7.81 3.03 -0.58
CA VAL A 148 6.52 3.66 -0.86
C VAL A 148 5.52 3.13 0.14
N TRP A 149 4.84 4.00 0.85
CA TRP A 149 3.84 3.62 1.85
C TRP A 149 2.51 4.32 1.59
N PHE A 150 1.42 3.67 2.00
CA PHE A 150 0.07 4.24 1.99
C PHE A 150 -0.76 3.77 3.18
N ARG A 151 -1.84 4.51 3.46
CA ARG A 151 -2.85 4.19 4.48
C ARG A 151 -4.23 4.21 3.87
N LEU A 152 -5.03 3.21 4.22
CA LEU A 152 -6.44 3.10 3.86
C LEU A 152 -7.30 2.87 5.10
N PRO A 153 -8.58 3.30 5.09
CA PRO A 153 -9.51 2.95 6.15
C PRO A 153 -9.65 1.43 6.27
N ALA A 154 -9.69 0.93 7.51
CA ALA A 154 -9.91 -0.48 7.82
C ALA A 154 -11.40 -0.80 8.05
N HIS A 155 -12.32 0.08 7.63
CA HIS A 155 -13.77 -0.04 7.79
C HIS A 155 -14.44 0.37 6.48
N GLU A 156 -15.70 -0.03 6.32
CA GLU A 156 -16.51 0.46 5.20
C GLU A 156 -16.68 1.98 5.32
N THR A 157 -16.35 2.71 4.26
CA THR A 157 -16.71 4.11 4.15
C THR A 157 -18.20 4.17 3.83
N ASN A 158 -19.06 4.48 4.80
CA ASN A 158 -20.44 4.79 4.52
C ASN A 158 -20.48 5.97 3.56
N SER A 159 -20.92 5.73 2.33
CA SER A 159 -21.30 6.81 1.42
C SER A 159 -22.40 7.65 2.06
N PRO A 160 -22.32 8.98 2.03
CA PRO A 160 -23.30 9.86 2.72
C PRO A 160 -24.68 9.92 2.08
N ASP A 161 -25.06 9.02 1.18
CA ASP A 161 -26.28 9.10 0.37
C ASP A 161 -27.53 8.44 0.99
N GLU A 162 -27.51 7.92 2.23
CA GLU A 162 -28.73 7.37 2.87
C GLU A 162 -29.35 8.25 3.96
N ALA A 163 -28.99 9.52 4.07
CA ALA A 163 -29.64 10.45 5.00
C ALA A 163 -30.67 11.36 4.30
N GLY A 164 -31.68 10.77 3.68
CA GLY A 164 -32.67 11.59 2.97
C GLY A 164 -33.97 10.91 2.62
N ASN A 165 -34.61 10.20 3.53
CA ASN A 165 -36.07 10.00 3.45
C ASN A 165 -36.67 9.64 4.82
N ALA A 166 -36.72 10.60 5.71
CA ALA A 166 -37.58 10.52 6.88
C ALA A 166 -38.87 11.27 6.57
N ASP A 167 -39.84 10.48 6.18
CA ASP A 167 -41.30 10.55 6.33
C ASP A 167 -41.83 11.82 7.04
N THR A 168 -42.59 12.60 6.26
CA THR A 168 -43.45 13.68 6.81
C THR A 168 -44.78 13.06 7.18
N PRO A 169 -45.20 12.98 8.45
CA PRO A 169 -46.55 12.56 8.78
C PRO A 169 -47.53 13.65 8.41
N GLY A 170 -48.46 13.30 7.51
CA GLY A 170 -49.55 14.13 7.10
C GLY A 170 -50.46 14.50 8.28
N SER A 171 -50.60 15.81 8.47
CA SER A 171 -51.59 16.43 9.32
C SER A 171 -52.97 16.28 8.68
N SER A 172 -53.80 15.41 9.21
CA SER A 172 -55.23 15.43 8.97
C SER A 172 -55.90 16.38 9.97
N SER A 173 -56.40 17.47 9.47
CA SER A 173 -57.40 18.28 10.22
C SER A 173 -58.79 17.98 9.67
N ASN A 174 -59.62 17.66 10.55
CA ASN A 174 -61.10 17.63 10.43
C ASN A 174 -61.74 18.81 10.05
#